data_b142b3be162e379f0ec7ce529b1775d0
#
_entry.id   b142b3be162e379f0ec7ce529b1775d0
#
_cell.length_a   1.000
_cell.length_b   1.000
_cell.length_c   1.000
_cell.angle_alpha   90.00
_cell.angle_beta   90.00
_cell.angle_gamma   90.00
#
_symmetry.space_group_name_H-M   'P 1'
#
loop_
_entity.id
_entity.type
_entity.pdbx_description
1 polymer ?
#
loop_
_entity_poly.entity_id
_entity_poly.type
_entity_poly.pdbx_seq_one_letter_code
_entity_poly.pdbx_strand_id
1 'polypeptide(L)' 'IVTSLVQFEKRESEAHMTLEERVRRFERQEIQNTLLLYGRDMEGKRKAAKELGISLATLYNKMKE' A
#
# COMPACT_ATOMS: atom_id res chain seq x y z
N ILE A 1 -27.24 -15.24 0.21
CA ILE A 1 -26.44 -15.66 1.35
C ILE A 1 -25.38 -16.62 0.88
N VAL A 2 -25.83 -17.73 0.38
CA VAL A 2 -24.91 -18.68 -0.20
C VAL A 2 -24.07 -18.03 -1.28
N THR A 3 -24.67 -17.10 -1.94
CA THR A 3 -24.00 -16.36 -2.99
C THR A 3 -22.79 -15.62 -2.47
N SER A 4 -22.91 -15.08 -1.27
CA SER A 4 -21.79 -14.34 -0.70
C SER A 4 -20.59 -15.25 -0.51
N LEU A 5 -20.83 -16.44 -0.03
CA LEU A 5 -19.74 -17.36 0.21
C LEU A 5 -19.03 -17.73 -1.08
N VAL A 6 -19.82 -17.93 -2.11
CA VAL A 6 -19.24 -18.24 -3.40
C VAL A 6 -18.34 -17.12 -3.88
N GLN A 7 -18.77 -15.92 -3.64
CA GLN A 7 -17.98 -14.78 -4.06
C GLN A 7 -16.66 -14.72 -3.33
N PHE A 8 -16.66 -15.04 -2.06
CA PHE A 8 -15.41 -15.05 -1.31
C PHE A 8 -14.45 -16.06 -1.90
N GLU A 9 -14.95 -17.22 -2.20
CA GLU A 9 -14.09 -18.25 -2.76
C GLU A 9 -13.48 -17.82 -4.07
N LYS A 10 -14.26 -17.18 -4.89
CA LYS A 10 -13.74 -16.70 -6.14
C LYS A 10 -12.61 -15.74 -5.95
N ARG A 11 -12.77 -14.83 -5.01
CA ARG A 11 -11.74 -13.85 -4.77
C ARG A 11 -10.46 -14.48 -4.32
N GLU A 12 -10.58 -15.49 -3.50
CA GLU A 12 -9.38 -16.17 -3.04
C GLU A 12 -8.63 -16.79 -4.19
N SER A 13 -9.34 -17.48 -5.04
CA SER A 13 -8.67 -18.14 -6.12
C SER A 13 -8.05 -17.16 -7.08
N GLU A 14 -8.66 -16.00 -7.23
CA GLU A 14 -8.10 -15.01 -8.13
C GLU A 14 -6.80 -14.44 -7.62
N ALA A 15 -6.81 -14.06 -6.38
CA ALA A 15 -5.74 -13.26 -5.87
C ALA A 15 -4.51 -14.04 -5.53
N HIS A 16 -4.69 -15.20 -4.93
CA HIS A 16 -3.54 -15.94 -4.42
C HIS A 16 -2.77 -15.09 -3.42
N MET A 17 -3.37 -14.05 -2.91
CA MET A 17 -2.69 -13.14 -2.02
C MET A 17 -3.38 -13.09 -0.69
N THR A 18 -2.60 -13.08 0.36
CA THR A 18 -3.13 -12.94 1.71
C THR A 18 -3.59 -11.51 1.92
N LEU A 19 -4.31 -11.31 3.00
CA LEU A 19 -4.73 -9.97 3.36
C LEU A 19 -3.52 -9.08 3.59
N GLU A 20 -2.48 -9.62 4.20
CA GLU A 20 -1.27 -8.86 4.44
C GLU A 20 -0.64 -8.38 3.15
N GLU A 21 -0.61 -9.23 2.16
CA GLU A 21 -0.04 -8.85 0.88
C GLU A 21 -0.86 -7.77 0.20
N ARG A 22 -2.17 -7.85 0.35
CA ARG A 22 -3.02 -6.82 -0.22
C ARG A 22 -2.83 -5.48 0.46
N VAL A 23 -2.67 -5.51 1.76
CA VAL A 23 -2.43 -4.29 2.51
C VAL A 23 -1.10 -3.68 2.09
N ARG A 24 -0.08 -4.49 1.92
CA ARG A 24 1.21 -3.99 1.47
C ARG A 24 1.12 -3.35 0.10
N ARG A 25 0.37 -3.95 -0.79
CA ARG A 25 0.19 -3.37 -2.11
C ARG A 25 -0.52 -2.04 -2.03
N PHE A 26 -1.52 -1.95 -1.20
CA PHE A 26 -2.24 -0.71 -1.03
C PHE A 26 -1.33 0.35 -0.45
N GLU A 27 -0.55 0.00 0.54
CA GLU A 27 0.37 0.94 1.16
C GLU A 27 1.38 1.45 0.14
N ARG A 28 1.93 0.54 -0.64
CA ARG A 28 2.89 0.93 -1.66
C ARG A 28 2.27 1.88 -2.66
N GLN A 29 1.06 1.58 -3.05
CA GLN A 29 0.35 2.44 -4.01
C GLN A 29 0.14 3.84 -3.43
N GLU A 30 -0.25 3.90 -2.18
CA GLU A 30 -0.46 5.19 -1.52
C GLU A 30 0.83 5.98 -1.41
N ILE A 31 1.91 5.29 -1.09
CA ILE A 31 3.21 5.94 -1.01
C ILE A 31 3.59 6.51 -2.36
N GLN A 32 3.42 5.72 -3.41
CA GLN A 32 3.75 6.18 -4.75
C GLN A 32 2.91 7.40 -5.14
N ASN A 33 1.63 7.33 -4.85
CA ASN A 33 0.74 8.44 -5.18
C ASN A 33 1.16 9.71 -4.45
N THR A 34 1.49 9.59 -3.19
CA THR A 34 1.89 10.73 -2.40
C THR A 34 3.21 11.30 -2.89
N LEU A 35 4.13 10.43 -3.27
CA LEU A 35 5.41 10.88 -3.82
C LEU A 35 5.23 11.59 -5.15
N LEU A 36 4.26 11.19 -5.92
CA LEU A 36 3.99 11.88 -7.17
C LEU A 36 3.51 13.30 -6.92
N LEU A 37 2.83 13.50 -5.81
CA LEU A 37 2.35 14.84 -5.44
C LEU A 37 3.49 15.74 -4.98
N TYR A 38 4.35 15.21 -4.13
CA TYR A 38 5.36 16.03 -3.48
C TYR A 38 6.74 15.91 -4.08
N GLY A 39 6.97 14.91 -4.94
CA GLY A 39 8.26 14.71 -5.54
C GLY A 39 9.00 13.59 -4.84
N ARG A 40 10.00 13.09 -5.54
CA ARG A 40 10.78 11.94 -5.05
C ARG A 40 12.12 12.34 -4.48
N ASP A 41 12.37 13.61 -4.36
CA ASP A 41 13.61 14.06 -3.74
C ASP A 41 13.45 13.98 -2.22
N MET A 42 14.51 14.37 -1.53
CA MET A 42 14.53 14.24 -0.07
C MET A 42 13.36 15.02 0.57
N GLU A 43 13.14 16.21 0.09
CA GLU A 43 12.06 17.02 0.64
C GLU A 43 10.69 16.41 0.37
N GLY A 44 10.51 15.91 -0.83
CA GLY A 44 9.27 15.25 -1.18
C GLY A 44 9.01 14.04 -0.32
N LYS A 45 10.06 13.28 -0.08
CA LYS A 45 9.93 12.08 0.76
C LYS A 45 9.58 12.45 2.19
N ARG A 46 10.14 13.52 2.69
CA ARG A 46 9.81 13.96 4.05
C ARG A 46 8.35 14.38 4.13
N LYS A 47 7.90 15.12 3.16
CA LYS A 47 6.52 15.57 3.14
C LYS A 47 5.57 14.39 3.00
N ALA A 48 5.94 13.44 2.16
CA ALA A 48 5.12 12.25 1.98
C ALA A 48 5.01 11.47 3.27
N ALA A 49 6.12 11.27 3.96
CA ALA A 49 6.10 10.55 5.22
C ALA A 49 5.22 11.25 6.23
N LYS A 50 5.32 12.56 6.29
CA LYS A 50 4.51 13.33 7.22
C LYS A 50 3.03 13.21 6.87
N GLU A 51 2.72 13.30 5.60
CA GLU A 51 1.35 13.19 5.13
C GLU A 51 0.78 11.84 5.49
N LEU A 52 1.58 10.80 5.34
CA LEU A 52 1.13 9.44 5.61
C LEU A 52 1.20 9.08 7.09
N GLY A 53 1.74 9.95 7.91
CA GLY A 53 1.81 9.71 9.34
C GLY A 53 2.83 8.67 9.73
N ILE A 54 3.90 8.55 8.99
CA ILE A 54 4.96 7.57 9.27
C ILE A 54 6.29 8.30 9.30
N SER A 55 7.29 7.60 9.87
CA SER A 55 8.63 8.16 9.89
C SER A 55 9.29 7.98 8.53
N LEU A 56 10.34 8.73 8.31
CA LEU A 56 11.07 8.64 7.06
C LEU A 56 11.71 7.26 6.92
N ALA A 57 12.19 6.71 8.01
CA ALA A 57 12.77 5.37 7.99
C ALA A 57 11.73 4.34 7.58
N THR A 58 10.52 4.46 8.12
CA THR A 58 9.44 3.56 7.77
C THR A 58 9.09 3.70 6.29
N LEU A 59 9.10 4.92 5.80
CA LEU A 59 8.83 5.17 4.39
C LEU A 59 9.83 4.43 3.52
N TYR A 60 11.11 4.57 3.83
CA TYR A 60 12.14 3.89 3.07
C TYR A 60 11.99 2.38 3.11
N ASN A 61 11.68 1.85 4.28
CA ASN A 61 11.48 0.41 4.41
C ASN A 61 10.34 -0.08 3.54
N LYS A 62 9.25 0.66 3.53
CA LYS A 62 8.10 0.25 2.74
C LYS A 62 8.36 0.40 1.25
N MET A 63 9.20 1.33 0.87
CA MET A 63 9.54 1.50 -0.53
C MET A 63 10.40 0.36 -1.05
N LYS A 64 11.09 -0.33 -0.18
CA LYS A 64 11.91 -1.47 -0.58
C LYS A 64 11.09 -2.73 -0.83
N GLU A 65 9.94 -2.82 -0.24
CA GLU A 65 9.15 -4.04 -0.33
C GLU A 65 8.59 -4.32 -1.71
#